data_586a2fb13db78b55b00c853c6f87db04
#
_entry.id   586a2fb13db78b55b00c853c6f87db04
#
_cell.length_a   1.000
_cell.length_b   1.000
_cell.length_c   1.000
_cell.angle_alpha   90.00
_cell.angle_beta   90.00
_cell.angle_gamma   90.00
#
_symmetry.space_group_name_H-M   'P 1'
#
loop_
_entity.id
_entity.type
_entity.pdbx_description
1 polymer ?
#
loop_
_entity_poly.entity_id
_entity_poly.type
_entity_poly.pdbx_seq_one_letter_code
_entity_poly.pdbx_strand_id
1 'polypeptide(L)'
;MTKTPSATKNRQDEVPVEDLLKRLVLTGADIVRIGEDAELLVGGKNYNTALISRVEGVRIPQFRAISSVAFHIVLDECKVCAALIRSMVDEAYNRIDWASPEVTKDHEFLPKFVRSVA
;
A
#
# COMPACT_ATOMS: atom_id res chain seq x y z
N MET A 1 -33.33 -19.15 -15.71
CA MET A 1 -32.41 -19.14 -15.20
C MET A 1 -31.27 -18.38 -15.57
N THR A 2 -31.24 -17.27 -15.45
CA THR A 2 -30.22 -16.42 -15.82
C THR A 2 -29.21 -16.24 -14.76
N LYS A 3 -29.33 -17.06 -13.74
CA LYS A 3 -28.44 -16.89 -12.71
C LYS A 3 -27.08 -17.22 -12.97
N THR A 4 -26.81 -18.12 -13.85
CA THR A 4 -25.47 -18.59 -14.13
C THR A 4 -24.52 -17.48 -14.55
N PRO A 5 -24.87 -16.65 -15.52
CA PRO A 5 -23.95 -15.56 -15.87
C PRO A 5 -23.76 -14.59 -14.73
N SER A 6 -24.80 -14.34 -14.00
CA SER A 6 -24.71 -13.43 -12.87
C SER A 6 -23.80 -13.98 -11.81
N ALA A 7 -23.91 -15.25 -11.51
CA ALA A 7 -23.07 -15.86 -10.52
C ALA A 7 -21.60 -15.78 -10.92
N THR A 8 -21.31 -16.03 -12.18
CA THR A 8 -19.95 -15.96 -12.66
C THR A 8 -19.41 -14.54 -12.57
N LYS A 9 -20.27 -13.58 -12.95
CA LYS A 9 -19.88 -12.24 -12.95
C LYS A 9 -19.61 -11.74 -11.58
N ASN A 10 -20.35 -12.18 -10.60
CA ASN A 10 -20.26 -11.68 -9.25
C ASN A 10 -19.34 -12.51 -8.36
N ARG A 11 -18.54 -13.36 -8.95
CA ARG A 11 -17.67 -14.20 -8.16
C ARG A 11 -16.73 -13.39 -7.28
N GLN A 12 -16.21 -12.29 -7.78
CA GLN A 12 -15.36 -11.44 -6.99
C GLN A 12 -16.12 -10.74 -5.88
N ASP A 13 -17.40 -10.42 -6.14
CA ASP A 13 -18.20 -9.76 -5.15
C ASP A 13 -18.62 -10.69 -4.03
N GLU A 14 -18.48 -11.99 -4.24
CA GLU A 14 -18.79 -12.96 -3.22
C GLU A 14 -17.68 -13.08 -2.17
N VAL A 15 -16.49 -12.59 -2.49
CA VAL A 15 -15.39 -12.62 -1.53
C VAL A 15 -15.65 -11.58 -0.46
N PRO A 16 -15.68 -11.96 0.82
CA PRO A 16 -15.87 -10.99 1.89
C PRO A 16 -14.73 -9.98 1.94
N VAL A 17 -15.05 -8.75 2.32
CA VAL A 17 -14.04 -7.71 2.43
C VAL A 17 -12.94 -8.11 3.42
N GLU A 18 -13.28 -8.80 4.49
CA GLU A 18 -12.28 -9.28 5.45
C GLU A 18 -11.23 -10.15 4.81
N ASP A 19 -11.61 -10.93 3.80
CA ASP A 19 -10.65 -11.78 3.10
C ASP A 19 -9.77 -10.95 2.17
N LEU A 20 -10.32 -9.88 1.58
CA LEU A 20 -9.54 -8.97 0.77
C LEU A 20 -8.47 -8.27 1.59
N LEU A 21 -8.78 -7.95 2.83
CA LEU A 21 -7.83 -7.29 3.72
C LEU A 21 -6.60 -8.14 4.03
N LYS A 22 -6.70 -9.45 3.81
CA LYS A 22 -5.59 -10.37 4.07
C LYS A 22 -4.78 -10.70 2.83
N ARG A 23 -5.20 -10.24 1.67
CA ARG A 23 -4.49 -10.57 0.43
C ARG A 23 -3.18 -9.82 0.31
N LEU A 24 -2.21 -10.48 -0.29
CA LEU A 24 -0.90 -9.86 -0.53
C LEU A 24 -0.92 -8.93 -1.74
N VAL A 25 -1.79 -9.21 -2.69
CA VAL A 25 -1.90 -8.43 -3.92
C VAL A 25 -3.37 -8.09 -4.12
N LEU A 26 -3.65 -6.82 -4.38
CA LEU A 26 -5.00 -6.33 -4.59
C LEU A 26 -5.13 -5.74 -5.98
N THR A 27 -6.25 -6.03 -6.64
CA THR A 27 -6.60 -5.40 -7.90
C THR A 27 -7.26 -4.05 -7.64
N GLY A 28 -7.41 -3.23 -8.69
CA GLY A 28 -8.14 -1.98 -8.55
C GLY A 28 -9.58 -2.19 -8.05
N ALA A 29 -10.24 -3.25 -8.52
CA ALA A 29 -11.60 -3.58 -8.08
C ALA A 29 -11.63 -3.93 -6.60
N ASP A 30 -10.64 -4.69 -6.12
CA ASP A 30 -10.53 -5.04 -4.71
C ASP A 30 -10.38 -3.79 -3.85
N ILE A 31 -9.53 -2.86 -4.29
CA ILE A 31 -9.27 -1.61 -3.57
C ILE A 31 -10.56 -0.82 -3.42
N VAL A 32 -11.34 -0.72 -4.49
CA VAL A 32 -12.59 0.02 -4.45
C VAL A 32 -13.59 -0.65 -3.51
N ARG A 33 -13.65 -1.98 -3.50
CA ARG A 33 -14.54 -2.70 -2.60
C ARG A 33 -14.19 -2.48 -1.14
N ILE A 34 -12.90 -2.45 -0.81
CA ILE A 34 -12.46 -2.22 0.55
C ILE A 34 -12.82 -0.79 0.98
N GLY A 35 -12.66 0.18 0.07
CA GLY A 35 -12.97 1.56 0.37
C GLY A 35 -11.82 2.30 1.03
N GLU A 36 -12.12 3.28 1.86
CA GLU A 36 -11.11 4.16 2.43
C GLU A 36 -9.99 3.43 3.17
N ASP A 37 -10.30 2.33 3.80
CA ASP A 37 -9.29 1.57 4.54
C ASP A 37 -8.21 1.01 3.63
N ALA A 38 -8.49 0.88 2.35
CA ALA A 38 -7.51 0.39 1.39
C ALA A 38 -6.32 1.33 1.26
N GLU A 39 -6.49 2.60 1.55
CA GLU A 39 -5.39 3.55 1.48
C GLU A 39 -4.26 3.17 2.44
N LEU A 40 -4.60 2.62 3.58
CA LEU A 40 -3.61 2.16 4.55
C LEU A 40 -2.87 0.91 4.08
N LEU A 41 -3.49 0.14 3.20
CA LEU A 41 -2.90 -1.10 2.71
C LEU A 41 -2.02 -0.91 1.48
N VAL A 42 -2.42 -0.02 0.58
CA VAL A 42 -1.75 0.11 -0.72
C VAL A 42 -1.17 1.50 -0.98
N GLY A 43 -1.41 2.45 -0.08
CA GLY A 43 -0.93 3.81 -0.22
C GLY A 43 -1.89 4.69 -1.00
N GLY A 44 -1.75 6.00 -0.82
CA GLY A 44 -2.66 6.98 -1.42
C GLY A 44 -2.64 6.97 -2.94
N LYS A 45 -1.47 6.80 -3.54
CA LYS A 45 -1.36 6.80 -5.00
C LYS A 45 -2.15 5.66 -5.61
N ASN A 46 -2.00 4.46 -5.11
CA ASN A 46 -2.72 3.30 -5.63
C ASN A 46 -4.21 3.41 -5.34
N TYR A 47 -4.57 3.90 -4.18
CA TYR A 47 -5.95 4.09 -3.81
C TYR A 47 -6.63 5.08 -4.76
N ASN A 48 -5.99 6.23 -4.99
CA ASN A 48 -6.55 7.25 -5.88
C ASN A 48 -6.61 6.76 -7.32
N THR A 49 -5.62 6.00 -7.77
CA THR A 49 -5.64 5.41 -9.11
C THR A 49 -6.85 4.48 -9.27
N ALA A 50 -7.14 3.67 -8.25
CA ALA A 50 -8.29 2.79 -8.29
C ALA A 50 -9.60 3.58 -8.37
N LEU A 51 -9.72 4.68 -7.62
CA LEU A 51 -10.91 5.52 -7.68
C LEU A 51 -11.08 6.16 -9.05
N ILE A 52 -10.00 6.67 -9.62
CA ILE A 52 -10.04 7.34 -10.92
C ILE A 52 -10.42 6.34 -12.02
N SER A 53 -10.01 5.09 -11.88
CA SER A 53 -10.33 4.07 -12.89
C SER A 53 -11.83 3.84 -13.02
N ARG A 54 -12.62 4.27 -12.03
CA ARG A 54 -14.07 4.13 -12.07
C ARG A 54 -14.76 5.33 -12.73
N VAL A 55 -14.03 6.37 -13.05
CA VAL A 55 -14.62 7.55 -13.68
C VAL A 55 -14.89 7.24 -15.15
N GLU A 56 -16.12 7.52 -15.58
CA GLU A 56 -16.50 7.27 -16.95
C GLU A 56 -15.62 8.09 -17.90
N GLY A 57 -15.18 7.45 -18.97
CA GLY A 57 -14.35 8.11 -19.97
C GLY A 57 -12.87 8.09 -19.67
N VAL A 58 -12.48 7.69 -18.47
CA VAL A 58 -11.08 7.59 -18.11
C VAL A 58 -10.60 6.16 -18.31
N ARG A 59 -9.47 6.00 -18.99
CA ARG A 59 -8.89 4.69 -19.19
C ARG A 59 -7.61 4.59 -18.40
N ILE A 60 -7.57 3.60 -17.54
CA ILE A 60 -6.37 3.28 -16.76
C ILE A 60 -6.04 1.83 -17.02
N PRO A 61 -4.79 1.49 -17.31
CA PRO A 61 -4.40 0.10 -17.48
C PRO A 61 -4.72 -0.69 -16.20
N GLN A 62 -5.01 -1.97 -16.37
CA GLN A 62 -5.19 -2.81 -15.20
C GLN A 62 -3.91 -2.81 -14.40
N PHE A 63 -4.04 -2.72 -13.11
CA PHE A 63 -2.89 -2.71 -12.22
C PHE A 63 -3.17 -3.57 -10.99
N ARG A 64 -2.12 -3.92 -10.32
CA ARG A 64 -2.19 -4.62 -9.04
C ARG A 64 -1.27 -3.93 -8.07
N ALA A 65 -1.68 -3.91 -6.83
CA ALA A 65 -0.90 -3.29 -5.77
C ALA A 65 -0.52 -4.32 -4.73
N ILE A 66 0.69 -4.24 -4.25
CA ILE A 66 1.14 -5.10 -3.16
C ILE A 66 0.70 -4.46 -1.86
N SER A 67 -0.04 -5.21 -1.08
CA SER A 67 -0.57 -4.75 0.18
C SER A 67 0.53 -4.69 1.25
N SER A 68 0.36 -3.82 2.23
CA SER A 68 1.25 -3.77 3.38
C SER A 68 1.27 -5.07 4.18
N VAL A 69 0.27 -5.92 3.99
CA VAL A 69 0.25 -7.26 4.59
C VAL A 69 1.46 -8.06 4.13
N ALA A 70 1.84 -7.94 2.84
CA ALA A 70 3.01 -8.63 2.31
C ALA A 70 4.28 -8.17 3.03
N PHE A 71 4.40 -6.88 3.28
CA PHE A 71 5.55 -6.33 4.00
C PHE A 71 5.63 -6.90 5.42
N HIS A 72 4.51 -6.96 6.12
CA HIS A 72 4.49 -7.51 7.47
C HIS A 72 4.83 -9.00 7.49
N ILE A 73 4.38 -9.75 6.50
CA ILE A 73 4.72 -11.16 6.41
C ILE A 73 6.22 -11.34 6.20
N VAL A 74 6.82 -10.55 5.32
CA VAL A 74 8.27 -10.63 5.09
C VAL A 74 9.01 -10.30 6.37
N LEU A 75 8.60 -9.27 7.10
CA LEU A 75 9.24 -8.92 8.36
C LEU A 75 9.11 -10.02 9.40
N ASP A 76 7.96 -10.69 9.45
CA ASP A 76 7.75 -11.76 10.42
C ASP A 76 8.52 -13.02 10.08
N GLU A 77 8.63 -13.35 8.79
CA GLU A 77 9.34 -14.55 8.36
C GLU A 77 10.86 -14.39 8.46
N CYS A 78 11.36 -13.20 8.24
CA CYS A 78 12.80 -12.95 8.30
C CYS A 78 13.13 -12.12 9.54
N LYS A 79 13.11 -12.77 10.71
CA LYS A 79 13.27 -12.06 11.98
C LYS A 79 14.60 -11.31 12.10
N VAL A 80 15.67 -11.90 11.59
CA VAL A 80 16.98 -11.26 11.65
C VAL A 80 17.00 -10.01 10.78
N CYS A 81 16.48 -10.13 9.56
CA CYS A 81 16.42 -8.99 8.64
C CYS A 81 15.49 -7.91 9.17
N ALA A 82 14.36 -8.32 9.74
CA ALA A 82 13.39 -7.39 10.31
C ALA A 82 14.00 -6.60 11.47
N ALA A 83 14.70 -7.28 12.36
CA ALA A 83 15.33 -6.61 13.50
C ALA A 83 16.38 -5.60 13.02
N LEU A 84 17.17 -5.98 12.02
CA LEU A 84 18.17 -5.09 11.45
C LEU A 84 17.52 -3.88 10.80
N ILE A 85 16.49 -4.10 9.99
CA ILE A 85 15.79 -3.01 9.31
C ILE A 85 15.18 -2.06 10.33
N ARG A 86 14.50 -2.59 11.35
CA ARG A 86 13.90 -1.75 12.39
C ARG A 86 14.94 -0.94 13.13
N SER A 87 16.07 -1.55 13.44
CA SER A 87 17.16 -0.87 14.11
C SER A 87 17.70 0.28 13.25
N MET A 88 17.87 0.04 11.96
CA MET A 88 18.33 1.07 11.03
C MET A 88 17.34 2.21 10.90
N VAL A 89 16.06 1.88 10.81
CA VAL A 89 15.01 2.89 10.69
C VAL A 89 14.93 3.72 11.97
N ASP A 90 14.96 3.07 13.13
CA ASP A 90 14.90 3.78 14.41
C ASP A 90 16.10 4.68 14.59
N GLU A 91 17.29 4.20 14.24
CA GLU A 91 18.49 5.00 14.34
C GLU A 91 18.42 6.21 13.43
N ALA A 92 17.98 6.00 12.18
CA ALA A 92 17.84 7.11 11.22
C ALA A 92 16.83 8.12 11.72
N TYR A 93 15.69 7.64 12.21
CA TYR A 93 14.63 8.51 12.71
C TYR A 93 15.13 9.36 13.89
N ASN A 94 15.85 8.73 14.82
CA ASN A 94 16.33 9.40 16.01
C ASN A 94 17.46 10.40 15.73
N ARG A 95 18.15 10.26 14.60
CA ARG A 95 19.20 11.18 14.21
C ARG A 95 18.68 12.46 13.58
N ILE A 96 17.42 12.50 13.19
CA ILE A 96 16.81 13.68 12.57
C ILE A 96 16.28 14.60 13.67
N ASP A 97 16.67 15.85 13.63
CA ASP A 97 16.10 16.87 14.50
C ASP A 97 14.85 17.41 13.78
N TRP A 98 13.70 16.82 14.09
CA TRP A 98 12.46 17.15 13.43
C TRP A 98 11.99 18.58 13.67
N ALA A 99 12.51 19.25 14.70
CA ALA A 99 12.19 20.62 14.97
C ALA A 99 13.08 21.59 14.18
N SER A 100 14.13 21.09 13.53
CA SER A 100 15.04 21.94 12.81
C SER A 100 14.40 22.54 11.56
N PRO A 101 14.60 23.84 11.29
CA PRO A 101 14.11 24.45 10.06
C PRO A 101 14.67 23.77 8.80
N GLU A 102 15.85 23.18 8.87
CA GLU A 102 16.45 22.51 7.73
C GLU A 102 15.61 21.32 7.27
N VAL A 103 15.02 20.58 8.21
CA VAL A 103 14.19 19.43 7.90
C VAL A 103 12.93 19.85 7.16
N THR A 104 12.36 21.00 7.54
CA THR A 104 11.08 21.45 6.97
C THR A 104 11.27 22.30 5.71
N LYS A 105 12.42 22.95 5.57
CA LYS A 105 12.65 23.85 4.45
C LYS A 105 13.49 23.28 3.30
N ASP A 106 14.43 22.39 3.64
CA ASP A 106 15.28 21.79 2.63
C ASP A 106 14.63 20.50 2.10
N HIS A 107 14.00 20.61 0.94
CA HIS A 107 13.33 19.45 0.36
C HIS A 107 14.29 18.38 -0.14
N GLU A 108 15.60 18.59 -0.07
CA GLU A 108 16.57 17.56 -0.37
C GLU A 108 17.15 16.91 0.88
N PHE A 109 16.77 17.40 2.05
CA PHE A 109 17.30 16.90 3.31
C PHE A 109 17.10 15.40 3.48
N LEU A 110 15.86 14.92 3.31
CA LEU A 110 15.54 13.51 3.50
C LEU A 110 16.26 12.61 2.50
N PRO A 111 16.28 12.92 1.20
CA PRO A 111 17.07 12.12 0.27
C PRO A 111 18.54 12.05 0.61
N LYS A 112 19.14 13.16 1.00
CA LYS A 112 20.53 13.18 1.40
C LYS A 112 20.76 12.36 2.66
N PHE A 113 19.88 12.50 3.63
CA PHE A 113 19.98 11.77 4.87
C PHE A 113 19.88 10.27 4.64
N VAL A 114 18.91 9.84 3.84
CA VAL A 114 18.73 8.42 3.52
C VAL A 114 19.99 7.87 2.87
N ARG A 115 20.59 8.61 1.95
CA ARG A 115 21.83 8.18 1.31
C ARG A 115 22.97 8.06 2.30
N SER A 116 23.00 8.90 3.32
CA SER A 116 24.09 8.89 4.30
C SER A 116 24.03 7.71 5.25
N VAL A 117 22.85 7.12 5.47
CA VAL A 117 22.71 5.99 6.38
C VAL A 117 22.62 4.66 5.64
N ALA A 118 22.50 4.69 4.32
CA ALA A 118 22.54 3.47 3.52
C ALA A 118 23.96 3.01 3.32
#